data_6587d4dc9ee0fa465f19e58141793400
#
_entry.id   6587d4dc9ee0fa465f19e58141793400
#
_cell.length_a   1.000
_cell.length_b   1.000
_cell.length_c   1.000
_cell.angle_alpha   90.00
_cell.angle_beta   90.00
_cell.angle_gamma   90.00
#
_symmetry.space_group_name_H-M   'P 1'
#
loop_
_entity.id
_entity.type
_entity.pdbx_description
1 polymer ?
#
loop_
_entity_poly.entity_id
_entity_poly.type
_entity_poly.pdbx_seq_one_letter_code
_entity_poly.pdbx_strand_id
1 'polypeptide(L)'
;MSSISKITKGMEGKYIAYTILSPVSMNGEVVMESVIPLIMAKIIDKGIMESQFSVVLSYGLLMVGLSVLSLLCGCCGSIFSARASQGFSHNLRRRLFGKVQNFSFANIDKFSSASLVTRLTTDVTNTQNVYRMIIQMCFRAPFMLIAGTIMALKLNARLSVVFAVAIPILAVAITVIG
;
A
#
# COMPACT_ATOMS: atom_id res chain seq x y z
N MET A 1 -17.22 -3.73 -7.13
CA MET A 1 -16.79 -2.56 -7.90
C MET A 1 -17.68 -1.33 -7.75
N SER A 2 -18.97 -1.45 -7.38
CA SER A 2 -19.89 -0.29 -7.26
C SER A 2 -19.64 0.65 -6.07
N SER A 3 -19.05 0.16 -4.98
CA SER A 3 -18.83 0.97 -3.76
C SER A 3 -17.69 1.97 -3.90
N ILE A 4 -16.58 1.59 -4.52
CA ILE A 4 -15.43 2.49 -4.75
C ILE A 4 -15.81 3.63 -5.70
N SER A 5 -16.57 3.33 -6.76
CA SER A 5 -17.09 4.33 -7.69
C SER A 5 -18.01 5.37 -7.02
N LYS A 6 -18.80 4.95 -6.01
CA LYS A 6 -19.65 5.89 -5.23
C LYS A 6 -18.83 6.79 -4.31
N ILE A 7 -17.72 6.29 -3.78
CA ILE A 7 -16.83 7.01 -2.86
C ILE A 7 -15.99 8.05 -3.62
N THR A 8 -15.51 7.69 -4.82
CA THR A 8 -14.72 8.58 -5.68
C THR A 8 -15.56 9.56 -6.49
N LYS A 9 -16.89 9.38 -6.53
CA LYS A 9 -17.80 10.26 -7.29
C LYS A 9 -17.77 11.70 -6.73
N GLY A 10 -17.20 12.61 -7.50
CA GLY A 10 -17.02 14.03 -7.14
C GLY A 10 -15.63 14.41 -6.63
N MET A 11 -14.66 13.50 -6.65
CA MET A 11 -13.25 13.86 -6.51
C MET A 11 -12.75 14.46 -7.83
N GLU A 12 -11.89 15.48 -7.72
CA GLU A 12 -11.20 16.02 -8.90
C GLU A 12 -10.31 14.94 -9.53
N GLY A 13 -10.25 14.89 -10.87
CA GLY A 13 -9.53 13.87 -11.62
C GLY A 13 -8.06 13.65 -11.17
N LYS A 14 -7.39 14.69 -10.70
CA LYS A 14 -6.02 14.62 -10.16
C LYS A 14 -5.89 13.70 -8.95
N TYR A 15 -6.88 13.67 -8.05
CA TYR A 15 -6.85 12.81 -6.85
C TYR A 15 -7.15 11.35 -7.19
N ILE A 16 -7.95 11.11 -8.23
CA ILE A 16 -8.18 9.76 -8.78
C ILE A 16 -6.88 9.24 -9.39
N ALA A 17 -6.12 10.06 -10.12
CA ALA A 17 -4.82 9.70 -10.65
C ALA A 17 -3.83 9.30 -9.53
N TYR A 18 -3.78 10.05 -8.42
CA TYR A 18 -2.95 9.69 -7.26
C TYR A 18 -3.38 8.37 -6.60
N THR A 19 -4.69 8.07 -6.59
CA THR A 19 -5.22 6.80 -6.06
C THR A 19 -4.75 5.60 -6.88
N ILE A 20 -4.53 5.76 -8.18
CA ILE A 20 -4.02 4.71 -9.08
C ILE A 20 -2.49 4.67 -9.06
N LEU A 21 -1.84 5.83 -9.04
CA LEU A 21 -0.39 5.94 -9.12
C LEU A 21 0.31 5.44 -7.84
N SER A 22 -0.34 5.59 -6.67
CA SER A 22 0.20 5.10 -5.41
C SER A 22 0.43 3.57 -5.39
N PRO A 23 -0.56 2.71 -5.70
CA PRO A 23 -0.32 1.27 -5.78
C PRO A 23 0.71 0.88 -6.84
N VAL A 24 0.75 1.57 -7.98
CA VAL A 24 1.73 1.29 -9.04
C VAL A 24 3.15 1.53 -8.54
N SER A 25 3.39 2.67 -7.88
CA SER A 25 4.71 3.00 -7.32
C SER A 25 5.11 2.01 -6.21
N MET A 26 4.18 1.64 -5.32
CA MET A 26 4.44 0.66 -4.25
C MET A 26 4.70 -0.75 -4.77
N ASN A 27 4.02 -1.17 -5.84
CA ASN A 27 4.31 -2.46 -6.46
C ASN A 27 5.67 -2.45 -7.16
N GLY A 28 6.10 -1.31 -7.73
CA GLY A 28 7.45 -1.11 -8.24
C GLY A 28 8.53 -1.31 -7.16
N GLU A 29 8.31 -0.75 -5.97
CA GLU A 29 9.16 -0.97 -4.78
C GLU A 29 9.26 -2.47 -4.45
N VAL A 30 8.14 -3.18 -4.34
CA VAL A 30 8.10 -4.62 -4.01
C VAL A 30 8.85 -5.48 -5.05
N VAL A 31 8.73 -5.15 -6.34
CA VAL A 31 9.48 -5.87 -7.40
C VAL A 31 10.99 -5.71 -7.19
N MET A 32 11.47 -4.50 -6.93
CA MET A 32 12.90 -4.23 -6.71
C MET A 32 13.40 -4.93 -5.44
N GLU A 33 12.67 -4.83 -4.33
CA GLU A 33 12.98 -5.54 -3.08
C GLU A 33 13.05 -7.06 -3.29
N SER A 34 12.15 -7.62 -4.10
CA SER A 34 12.12 -9.06 -4.37
C SER A 34 13.30 -9.55 -5.19
N VAL A 35 13.95 -8.68 -5.97
CA VAL A 35 15.14 -9.04 -6.78
C VAL A 35 16.42 -9.07 -5.93
N ILE A 36 16.48 -8.34 -4.83
CA ILE A 36 17.67 -8.24 -3.96
C ILE A 36 18.18 -9.61 -3.48
N PRO A 37 17.34 -10.54 -2.98
CA PRO A 37 17.80 -11.87 -2.55
C PRO A 37 18.40 -12.70 -3.70
N LEU A 38 17.92 -12.54 -4.93
CA LEU A 38 18.48 -13.24 -6.10
C LEU A 38 19.89 -12.73 -6.46
N ILE A 39 20.10 -11.43 -6.34
CA ILE A 39 21.42 -10.83 -6.56
C ILE A 39 22.36 -11.26 -5.44
N MET A 40 21.91 -11.30 -4.20
CA MET A 40 22.69 -11.77 -3.06
C MET A 40 23.13 -13.22 -3.23
N ALA A 41 22.26 -14.11 -3.70
CA ALA A 41 22.62 -15.49 -4.02
C ALA A 41 23.75 -15.55 -5.07
N LYS A 42 23.68 -14.71 -6.13
CA LYS A 42 24.73 -14.65 -7.14
C LYS A 42 26.07 -14.11 -6.61
N ILE A 43 26.03 -13.17 -5.66
CA ILE A 43 27.24 -12.66 -4.99
C ILE A 43 27.89 -13.80 -4.21
N ILE A 44 27.12 -14.60 -3.50
CA ILE A 44 27.64 -15.75 -2.72
C ILE A 44 28.20 -16.81 -3.65
N ASP A 45 27.42 -17.27 -4.63
CA ASP A 45 27.79 -18.40 -5.49
C ASP A 45 28.98 -18.08 -6.41
N LYS A 46 28.96 -16.92 -7.09
CA LYS A 46 29.97 -16.56 -8.09
C LYS A 46 31.05 -15.63 -7.56
N GLY A 47 30.70 -14.76 -6.60
CA GLY A 47 31.62 -13.79 -6.07
C GLY A 47 32.52 -14.37 -4.98
N ILE A 48 31.90 -14.97 -3.95
CA ILE A 48 32.61 -15.45 -2.77
C ILE A 48 33.19 -16.86 -3.02
N MET A 49 32.37 -17.81 -3.51
CA MET A 49 32.83 -19.18 -3.71
C MET A 49 33.90 -19.31 -4.82
N GLU A 50 33.82 -18.49 -5.87
CA GLU A 50 34.80 -18.45 -6.96
C GLU A 50 35.90 -17.41 -6.73
N SER A 51 35.92 -16.72 -5.58
CA SER A 51 36.90 -15.68 -5.22
C SER A 51 37.03 -14.54 -6.24
N GLN A 52 35.94 -14.21 -6.93
CA GLN A 52 35.90 -13.17 -7.97
C GLN A 52 35.44 -11.82 -7.40
N PHE A 53 36.39 -11.02 -6.92
CA PHE A 53 36.11 -9.72 -6.31
C PHE A 53 35.37 -8.74 -7.25
N SER A 54 35.67 -8.76 -8.55
CA SER A 54 34.99 -7.91 -9.53
C SER A 54 33.48 -8.20 -9.64
N VAL A 55 33.09 -9.45 -9.48
CA VAL A 55 31.69 -9.91 -9.47
C VAL A 55 30.97 -9.38 -8.20
N VAL A 56 31.63 -9.49 -7.05
CA VAL A 56 31.10 -8.95 -5.78
C VAL A 56 30.86 -7.45 -5.89
N LEU A 57 31.84 -6.70 -6.44
CA LEU A 57 31.73 -5.26 -6.56
C LEU A 57 30.61 -4.85 -7.54
N SER A 58 30.52 -5.51 -8.70
CA SER A 58 29.50 -5.19 -9.72
C SER A 58 28.07 -5.47 -9.22
N TYR A 59 27.82 -6.64 -8.66
CA TYR A 59 26.51 -6.97 -8.11
C TYR A 59 26.19 -6.19 -6.82
N GLY A 60 27.20 -5.86 -6.00
CA GLY A 60 27.04 -5.01 -4.85
C GLY A 60 26.59 -3.60 -5.23
N LEU A 61 27.23 -2.99 -6.25
CA LEU A 61 26.82 -1.69 -6.77
C LEU A 61 25.41 -1.71 -7.35
N LEU A 62 25.06 -2.79 -8.06
CA LEU A 62 23.71 -2.99 -8.60
C LEU A 62 22.67 -3.11 -7.48
N MET A 63 22.97 -3.80 -6.38
CA MET A 63 22.08 -3.87 -5.20
C MET A 63 21.86 -2.49 -4.58
N VAL A 64 22.90 -1.68 -4.43
CA VAL A 64 22.79 -0.31 -3.92
C VAL A 64 21.91 0.52 -4.86
N GLY A 65 22.11 0.44 -6.17
CA GLY A 65 21.27 1.14 -7.15
C GLY A 65 19.80 0.73 -7.07
N LEU A 66 19.51 -0.56 -6.98
CA LEU A 66 18.15 -1.06 -6.83
C LEU A 66 17.52 -0.63 -5.51
N SER A 67 18.29 -0.60 -4.41
CA SER A 67 17.79 -0.16 -3.11
C SER A 67 17.43 1.33 -3.11
N VAL A 68 18.24 2.17 -3.75
CA VAL A 68 17.95 3.60 -3.92
C VAL A 68 16.70 3.80 -4.78
N LEU A 69 16.56 3.04 -5.86
CA LEU A 69 15.40 3.12 -6.74
C LEU A 69 14.13 2.63 -6.04
N SER A 70 14.22 1.56 -5.25
CA SER A 70 13.14 1.05 -4.39
C SER A 70 12.69 2.12 -3.39
N LEU A 71 13.63 2.77 -2.71
CA LEU A 71 13.35 3.86 -1.78
C LEU A 71 12.59 5.02 -2.47
N LEU A 72 13.02 5.43 -3.66
CA LEU A 72 12.35 6.49 -4.41
C LEU A 72 10.91 6.09 -4.78
N CYS A 73 10.70 4.86 -5.23
CA CYS A 73 9.36 4.33 -5.54
C CYS A 73 8.47 4.28 -4.29
N GLY A 74 8.98 3.87 -3.14
CA GLY A 74 8.26 3.84 -1.88
C GLY A 74 7.88 5.23 -1.39
N CYS A 75 8.81 6.19 -1.46
CA CYS A 75 8.54 7.59 -1.14
C CYS A 75 7.46 8.19 -2.04
N CYS A 76 7.57 7.99 -3.36
CA CYS A 76 6.56 8.45 -4.30
C CYS A 76 5.18 7.83 -4.02
N GLY A 77 5.12 6.52 -3.79
CA GLY A 77 3.89 5.82 -3.45
C GLY A 77 3.23 6.35 -2.17
N SER A 78 4.03 6.64 -1.15
CA SER A 78 3.57 7.23 0.11
C SER A 78 3.04 8.65 -0.07
N ILE A 79 3.71 9.49 -0.85
CA ILE A 79 3.28 10.86 -1.17
C ILE A 79 1.96 10.84 -1.97
N PHE A 80 1.85 9.97 -2.98
CA PHE A 80 0.63 9.85 -3.77
C PHE A 80 -0.55 9.37 -2.92
N SER A 81 -0.35 8.39 -2.05
CA SER A 81 -1.38 7.91 -1.13
C SER A 81 -1.84 9.00 -0.14
N ALA A 82 -0.90 9.81 0.37
CA ALA A 82 -1.22 10.93 1.24
C ALA A 82 -2.07 11.99 0.51
N ARG A 83 -1.69 12.35 -0.71
CA ARG A 83 -2.45 13.31 -1.53
C ARG A 83 -3.83 12.78 -1.93
N ALA A 84 -3.93 11.50 -2.29
CA ALA A 84 -5.21 10.85 -2.60
C ALA A 84 -6.15 10.87 -1.40
N SER A 85 -5.66 10.52 -0.20
CA SER A 85 -6.47 10.50 1.02
C SER A 85 -6.89 11.91 1.48
N GLN A 86 -6.05 12.92 1.28
CA GLN A 86 -6.41 14.33 1.54
C GLN A 86 -7.51 14.81 0.59
N GLY A 87 -7.41 14.49 -0.71
CA GLY A 87 -8.46 14.82 -1.68
C GLY A 87 -9.79 14.15 -1.36
N PHE A 88 -9.74 12.90 -0.92
CA PHE A 88 -10.92 12.18 -0.43
C PHE A 88 -11.56 12.87 0.79
N SER A 89 -10.76 13.19 1.81
CA SER A 89 -11.20 13.86 3.03
C SER A 89 -11.79 15.26 2.75
N HIS A 90 -11.16 16.03 1.86
CA HIS A 90 -11.67 17.33 1.43
C HIS A 90 -13.07 17.21 0.81
N ASN A 91 -13.26 16.28 -0.12
CA ASN A 91 -14.55 16.04 -0.76
C ASN A 91 -15.60 15.55 0.26
N LEU A 92 -15.21 14.69 1.19
CA LEU A 92 -16.10 14.18 2.24
C LEU A 92 -16.55 15.32 3.17
N ARG A 93 -15.64 16.17 3.64
CA ARG A 93 -15.97 17.34 4.47
C ARG A 93 -16.91 18.30 3.75
N ARG A 94 -16.63 18.61 2.48
CA ARG A 94 -17.49 19.48 1.67
C ARG A 94 -18.92 18.97 1.56
N ARG A 95 -19.08 17.66 1.34
CA ARG A 95 -20.41 17.01 1.24
C ARG A 95 -21.13 16.97 2.57
N LEU A 96 -20.42 16.64 3.65
CA LEU A 96 -20.99 16.62 5.00
C LEU A 96 -21.41 18.01 5.43
N PHE A 97 -20.55 19.01 5.23
CA PHE A 97 -20.86 20.39 5.56
C PHE A 97 -22.08 20.92 4.80
N GLY A 98 -22.15 20.66 3.47
CA GLY A 98 -23.33 21.03 2.69
C GLY A 98 -24.62 20.33 3.15
N LYS A 99 -24.55 19.09 3.68
CA LYS A 99 -25.71 18.44 4.28
C LYS A 99 -26.10 19.08 5.61
N VAL A 100 -25.15 19.40 6.48
CA VAL A 100 -25.39 20.03 7.78
C VAL A 100 -26.02 21.42 7.62
N GLN A 101 -25.59 22.19 6.60
CA GLN A 101 -26.20 23.50 6.29
C GLN A 101 -27.69 23.42 5.92
N ASN A 102 -28.12 22.28 5.38
CA ASN A 102 -29.52 22.05 5.01
C ASN A 102 -30.34 21.40 6.14
N PHE A 103 -29.79 21.25 7.35
CA PHE A 103 -30.52 20.73 8.50
C PHE A 103 -31.48 21.80 9.06
N SER A 104 -32.70 21.37 9.40
CA SER A 104 -33.62 22.19 10.18
C SER A 104 -33.16 22.27 11.64
N PHE A 105 -33.64 23.27 12.38
CA PHE A 105 -33.35 23.43 13.82
C PHE A 105 -33.67 22.16 14.62
N ALA A 106 -34.79 21.47 14.31
CA ALA A 106 -35.15 20.20 14.94
C ALA A 106 -34.13 19.08 14.69
N ASN A 107 -33.44 19.07 13.55
CA ASN A 107 -32.38 18.10 13.25
C ASN A 107 -31.09 18.44 13.99
N ILE A 108 -30.76 19.72 14.17
CA ILE A 108 -29.60 20.18 14.93
C ILE A 108 -29.75 19.81 16.39
N ASP A 109 -30.92 20.02 16.98
CA ASP A 109 -31.22 19.64 18.36
C ASP A 109 -31.12 18.11 18.58
N LYS A 110 -31.56 17.32 17.60
CA LYS A 110 -31.49 15.86 17.66
C LYS A 110 -30.05 15.32 17.68
N PHE A 111 -29.14 15.94 16.94
CA PHE A 111 -27.75 15.43 16.78
C PHE A 111 -26.76 16.11 17.72
N SER A 112 -27.08 17.16 18.40
CA SER A 112 -26.24 18.10 19.14
C SER A 112 -25.10 18.72 18.29
N SER A 113 -24.80 19.98 18.53
CA SER A 113 -23.73 20.70 17.81
C SER A 113 -22.35 20.07 18.04
N ALA A 114 -22.07 19.59 19.25
CA ALA A 114 -20.80 18.93 19.58
C ALA A 114 -20.59 17.64 18.77
N SER A 115 -21.65 16.80 18.61
CA SER A 115 -21.58 15.59 17.80
C SER A 115 -21.34 15.90 16.32
N LEU A 116 -21.98 16.95 15.78
CA LEU A 116 -21.76 17.36 14.38
C LEU A 116 -20.32 17.84 14.12
N VAL A 117 -19.74 18.58 15.08
CA VAL A 117 -18.32 19.00 14.99
C VAL A 117 -17.40 17.79 15.01
N THR A 118 -17.59 16.82 15.91
CA THR A 118 -16.77 15.61 15.97
C THR A 118 -16.84 14.82 14.67
N ARG A 119 -18.02 14.68 14.06
CA ARG A 119 -18.18 14.01 12.76
C ARG A 119 -17.47 14.72 11.61
N LEU A 120 -17.49 16.06 11.60
CA LEU A 120 -16.82 16.86 10.57
C LEU A 120 -15.29 16.92 10.72
N THR A 121 -14.78 16.64 11.93
CA THR A 121 -13.35 16.70 12.25
C THR A 121 -12.76 15.29 12.42
N THR A 122 -12.99 14.67 13.55
CA THR A 122 -12.34 13.42 13.97
C THR A 122 -12.77 12.25 13.09
N ASP A 123 -14.07 12.06 12.83
CA ASP A 123 -14.56 10.92 12.05
C ASP A 123 -14.09 11.01 10.59
N VAL A 124 -14.07 12.20 10.01
CA VAL A 124 -13.53 12.41 8.66
C VAL A 124 -12.03 12.11 8.62
N THR A 125 -11.27 12.51 9.64
CA THR A 125 -9.84 12.23 9.72
C THR A 125 -9.57 10.73 9.87
N ASN A 126 -10.35 10.04 10.71
CA ASN A 126 -10.26 8.58 10.84
C ASN A 126 -10.59 7.87 9.53
N THR A 127 -11.64 8.31 8.84
CA THR A 127 -12.01 7.76 7.51
C THR A 127 -10.91 8.03 6.47
N GLN A 128 -10.26 9.19 6.51
CA GLN A 128 -9.10 9.52 5.67
C GLN A 128 -7.95 8.54 5.90
N ASN A 129 -7.63 8.24 7.17
CA ASN A 129 -6.56 7.32 7.53
C ASN A 129 -6.86 5.89 7.07
N VAL A 130 -8.10 5.43 7.25
CA VAL A 130 -8.56 4.13 6.75
C VAL A 130 -8.45 4.07 5.22
N TYR A 131 -8.88 5.11 4.52
CA TYR A 131 -8.76 5.18 3.06
C TYR A 131 -7.30 5.10 2.59
N ARG A 132 -6.39 5.82 3.27
CA ARG A 132 -4.95 5.76 3.02
C ARG A 132 -4.42 4.34 3.23
N MET A 133 -4.78 3.70 4.34
CA MET A 133 -4.37 2.33 4.69
C MET A 133 -4.86 1.32 3.63
N ILE A 134 -6.10 1.43 3.18
CA ILE A 134 -6.66 0.56 2.14
C ILE A 134 -5.85 0.68 0.84
N ILE A 135 -5.57 1.91 0.36
CA ILE A 135 -4.78 2.11 -0.86
C ILE A 135 -3.38 1.50 -0.74
N GLN A 136 -2.74 1.63 0.44
CA GLN A 136 -1.39 1.13 0.66
C GLN A 136 -1.35 -0.39 0.83
N MET A 137 -2.24 -0.97 1.62
CA MET A 137 -2.16 -2.39 2.02
C MET A 137 -2.85 -3.34 1.07
N CYS A 138 -4.05 -2.98 0.56
CA CYS A 138 -4.83 -3.89 -0.28
C CYS A 138 -4.13 -4.30 -1.58
N PHE A 139 -3.24 -3.47 -2.09
CA PHE A 139 -2.48 -3.77 -3.30
C PHE A 139 -1.09 -4.32 -2.99
N ARG A 140 -0.41 -3.80 -1.95
CA ARG A 140 0.94 -4.23 -1.58
C ARG A 140 0.95 -5.68 -1.05
N ALA A 141 0.04 -6.03 -0.15
CA ALA A 141 0.05 -7.33 0.51
C ALA A 141 -0.11 -8.53 -0.46
N PRO A 142 -1.12 -8.59 -1.35
CA PRO A 142 -1.24 -9.70 -2.29
C PRO A 142 -0.09 -9.74 -3.29
N PHE A 143 0.42 -8.58 -3.73
CA PHE A 143 1.54 -8.52 -4.65
C PHE A 143 2.84 -9.02 -4.02
N MET A 144 3.11 -8.64 -2.76
CA MET A 144 4.26 -9.11 -2.00
C MET A 144 4.22 -10.63 -1.77
N LEU A 145 3.02 -11.18 -1.51
CA LEU A 145 2.83 -12.61 -1.34
C LEU A 145 3.13 -13.38 -2.64
N ILE A 146 2.63 -12.90 -3.78
CA ILE A 146 2.90 -13.48 -5.10
C ILE A 146 4.38 -13.38 -5.44
N ALA A 147 4.99 -12.20 -5.29
CA ALA A 147 6.40 -11.97 -5.58
C ALA A 147 7.30 -12.85 -4.70
N GLY A 148 7.04 -12.92 -3.40
CA GLY A 148 7.77 -13.78 -2.46
C GLY A 148 7.66 -15.27 -2.80
N THR A 149 6.47 -15.74 -3.16
CA THR A 149 6.26 -17.13 -3.57
C THR A 149 7.02 -17.47 -4.85
N ILE A 150 6.97 -16.60 -5.87
CA ILE A 150 7.73 -16.78 -7.12
C ILE A 150 9.23 -16.82 -6.85
N MET A 151 9.73 -15.95 -5.97
CA MET A 151 11.14 -15.91 -5.61
C MET A 151 11.58 -17.16 -4.84
N ALA A 152 10.78 -17.62 -3.89
CA ALA A 152 11.06 -18.85 -3.16
C ALA A 152 11.14 -20.07 -4.09
N LEU A 153 10.23 -20.17 -5.07
CA LEU A 153 10.24 -21.22 -6.10
C LEU A 153 11.51 -21.17 -6.96
N LYS A 154 12.01 -19.98 -7.31
CA LYS A 154 13.24 -19.80 -8.10
C LYS A 154 14.50 -20.16 -7.33
N LEU A 155 14.53 -19.87 -6.02
CA LEU A 155 15.71 -20.15 -5.18
C LEU A 155 15.77 -21.62 -4.80
N ASN A 156 14.70 -22.21 -4.33
CA ASN A 156 14.64 -23.64 -4.00
C ASN A 156 13.19 -24.15 -3.97
N ALA A 157 12.80 -24.88 -5.01
CA ALA A 157 11.45 -25.41 -5.15
C ALA A 157 11.05 -26.35 -3.99
N ARG A 158 12.00 -27.07 -3.39
CA ARG A 158 11.73 -28.00 -2.27
C ARG A 158 11.37 -27.26 -0.99
N LEU A 159 12.03 -26.11 -0.71
CA LEU A 159 11.72 -25.26 0.44
C LEU A 159 10.43 -24.46 0.23
N SER A 160 10.00 -24.25 -1.00
CA SER A 160 8.77 -23.52 -1.32
C SER A 160 7.50 -24.22 -0.85
N VAL A 161 7.55 -25.53 -0.55
CA VAL A 161 6.45 -26.28 0.08
C VAL A 161 6.05 -25.65 1.42
N VAL A 162 6.98 -25.02 2.14
CA VAL A 162 6.69 -24.31 3.39
C VAL A 162 5.69 -23.18 3.14
N PHE A 163 5.81 -22.46 2.03
CA PHE A 163 4.85 -21.39 1.67
C PHE A 163 3.47 -21.94 1.32
N ALA A 164 3.41 -23.10 0.65
CA ALA A 164 2.15 -23.76 0.33
C ALA A 164 1.36 -24.19 1.58
N VAL A 165 2.05 -24.47 2.69
CA VAL A 165 1.43 -24.79 3.99
C VAL A 165 1.17 -23.53 4.80
N ALA A 166 2.08 -22.57 4.81
CA ALA A 166 1.95 -21.33 5.61
C ALA A 166 0.81 -20.43 5.13
N ILE A 167 0.61 -20.30 3.80
CA ILE A 167 -0.43 -19.42 3.24
C ILE A 167 -1.85 -19.82 3.69
N PRO A 168 -2.29 -21.09 3.56
CA PRO A 168 -3.61 -21.48 4.04
C PRO A 168 -3.75 -21.38 5.57
N ILE A 169 -2.70 -21.66 6.34
CA ILE A 169 -2.72 -21.48 7.80
C ILE A 169 -2.95 -20.01 8.16
N LEU A 170 -2.24 -19.09 7.52
CA LEU A 170 -2.42 -17.65 7.71
C LEU A 170 -3.82 -17.19 7.28
N ALA A 171 -4.34 -17.70 6.16
CA ALA A 171 -5.69 -17.37 5.71
C ALA A 171 -6.75 -17.81 6.73
N VAL A 172 -6.62 -19.02 7.28
CA VAL A 172 -7.52 -19.52 8.34
C VAL A 172 -7.35 -18.69 9.62
N ALA A 173 -6.13 -18.37 10.04
CA ALA A 173 -5.90 -17.54 11.23
C ALA A 173 -6.54 -16.16 11.10
N ILE A 174 -6.42 -15.49 9.95
CA ILE A 174 -7.04 -14.20 9.69
C ILE A 174 -8.57 -14.28 9.71
N THR A 175 -9.17 -15.35 9.18
CA THR A 175 -10.64 -15.52 9.19
C THR A 175 -11.20 -15.90 10.55
N VAL A 176 -10.40 -16.47 11.45
CA VAL A 176 -10.81 -16.85 12.81
C VAL A 176 -10.66 -15.68 13.80
N ILE A 177 -9.66 -14.83 13.59
CA ILE A 177 -9.34 -13.70 14.52
C ILE A 177 -10.07 -12.41 14.12
N GLY A 178 -10.39 -12.22 12.82
CA GLY A 178 -11.07 -11.03 12.29
C GLY A 178 -12.56 -11.19 12.17
#